data_423559b990429481dd00902b2909d103
#
_entry.id   423559b990429481dd00902b2909d103
#
_cell.length_a   1.000
_cell.length_b   1.000
_cell.length_c   1.000
_cell.angle_alpha   90.00
_cell.angle_beta   90.00
_cell.angle_gamma   90.00
#
_symmetry.space_group_name_H-M   'P 1'
#
loop_
_entity.id
_entity.type
_entity.pdbx_description
1 polymer ?
#
loop_
_entity_poly.entity_id
_entity_poly.type
_entity_poly.pdbx_seq_one_letter_code
_entity_poly.pdbx_strand_id
1 'polypeptide(L)'
;DKENCIYSPDVVSFAREKGYFSGRDKDFSFQKAYCPYDFSALRGCEARVWSFFRKYDKSMDQYMDLIKGDVMKKPMPLYVKPDRLLSVRDVQNGMRDHFEGTDLDMTKDAGAGPYKVPYRWRPMTFEVDGQEYTNERAIATQQTGFVIVPQMRNWLPDAVGGILWFGVDDADMAVFTPIYCSVTASPECYRVGNGDMMNFSWTSAFWIHNLVANMAYGKYSYMIQDIRLVQQELENSYQQTIPAVDKAASELYAKNPAEAVKFLTWFSSTTADQATARWKKLGEYLLVKYMDGNVKKEENGHFKQNGYGLSEYPDFPGYDEDYYRSIVKKCR
;
A
#
# COMPACT_ATOMS: atom_id res chain seq x y z
N ASP A 1 20.48 -10.70 -21.59
CA ASP A 1 19.34 -10.83 -22.52
C ASP A 1 19.04 -9.46 -23.13
N LYS A 2 19.64 -9.18 -24.32
CA LYS A 2 19.48 -7.89 -25.00
C LYS A 2 18.11 -7.68 -25.66
N GLU A 3 17.33 -8.74 -25.81
CA GLU A 3 16.00 -8.69 -26.44
C GLU A 3 14.94 -8.28 -25.41
N ASN A 4 15.12 -8.67 -24.14
CA ASN A 4 14.14 -8.46 -23.09
C ASN A 4 14.59 -7.48 -21.99
N CYS A 5 15.84 -6.98 -22.05
CA CYS A 5 16.37 -6.09 -21.03
C CYS A 5 17.00 -4.84 -21.66
N ILE A 6 16.61 -3.68 -21.19
CA ILE A 6 17.24 -2.39 -21.51
C ILE A 6 18.06 -1.94 -20.32
N TYR A 7 19.33 -1.66 -20.54
CA TYR A 7 20.28 -1.19 -19.51
C TYR A 7 21.34 -0.25 -20.13
N SER A 8 22.01 0.53 -19.29
CA SER A 8 23.09 1.39 -19.72
C SER A 8 24.21 0.58 -20.40
N PRO A 9 24.70 0.99 -21.59
CA PRO A 9 25.73 0.26 -22.34
C PRO A 9 27.02 0.02 -21.55
N ASP A 10 27.33 0.91 -20.62
CA ASP A 10 28.55 0.91 -19.81
C ASP A 10 28.39 0.29 -18.43
N VAL A 11 27.23 -0.26 -18.07
CA VAL A 11 26.94 -0.81 -16.73
C VAL A 11 27.98 -1.82 -16.24
N VAL A 12 28.50 -2.68 -17.12
CA VAL A 12 29.52 -3.69 -16.76
C VAL A 12 30.92 -3.10 -16.79
N SER A 13 31.25 -2.28 -17.80
CA SER A 13 32.57 -1.66 -17.94
C SER A 13 32.86 -0.68 -16.81
N PHE A 14 31.87 0.13 -16.43
CA PHE A 14 31.95 1.03 -15.28
C PHE A 14 32.16 0.27 -13.96
N ALA A 15 31.46 -0.84 -13.75
CA ALA A 15 31.68 -1.67 -12.55
C ALA A 15 33.12 -2.21 -12.48
N ARG A 16 33.71 -2.59 -13.63
CA ARG A 16 35.10 -3.01 -13.69
C ARG A 16 36.09 -1.87 -13.42
N GLU A 17 35.85 -0.71 -14.04
CA GLU A 17 36.65 0.50 -13.80
C GLU A 17 36.70 0.89 -12.34
N LYS A 18 35.57 0.80 -11.64
CA LYS A 18 35.44 1.11 -10.21
C LYS A 18 35.87 -0.04 -9.29
N GLY A 19 36.25 -1.20 -9.82
CA GLY A 19 36.63 -2.36 -9.02
C GLY A 19 35.44 -3.07 -8.32
N TYR A 20 34.21 -2.78 -8.71
CA TYR A 20 33.02 -3.40 -8.14
C TYR A 20 32.76 -4.80 -8.69
N PHE A 21 33.35 -5.12 -9.84
CA PHE A 21 33.22 -6.41 -10.49
C PHE A 21 34.50 -6.81 -11.23
N SER A 22 34.86 -8.08 -11.10
CA SER A 22 35.90 -8.71 -11.90
C SER A 22 35.38 -10.05 -12.42
N GLY A 23 35.39 -10.25 -13.73
CA GLY A 23 34.90 -11.51 -14.31
C GLY A 23 34.37 -11.32 -15.73
N ARG A 24 33.72 -12.37 -16.25
CA ARG A 24 33.10 -12.33 -17.59
C ARG A 24 31.72 -11.64 -17.52
N ASP A 25 31.29 -10.97 -18.57
CA ASP A 25 30.01 -10.27 -18.63
C ASP A 25 28.81 -11.16 -18.25
N LYS A 26 28.85 -12.43 -18.65
CA LYS A 26 27.77 -13.38 -18.32
C LYS A 26 27.63 -13.70 -16.83
N ASP A 27 28.67 -13.43 -16.06
CA ASP A 27 28.73 -13.68 -14.60
C ASP A 27 28.40 -12.39 -13.81
N PHE A 28 28.13 -11.29 -14.53
CA PHE A 28 27.80 -10.01 -13.92
C PHE A 28 26.43 -10.04 -13.23
N SER A 29 26.40 -9.54 -11.98
CA SER A 29 25.18 -9.31 -11.23
C SER A 29 25.13 -7.85 -10.81
N PHE A 30 24.12 -7.12 -11.29
CA PHE A 30 23.93 -5.71 -10.96
C PHE A 30 23.86 -5.51 -9.44
N GLN A 31 23.04 -6.33 -8.77
CA GLN A 31 22.87 -6.27 -7.32
C GLN A 31 24.20 -6.49 -6.58
N LYS A 32 24.98 -7.51 -6.96
CA LYS A 32 26.26 -7.79 -6.29
C LYS A 32 27.32 -6.70 -6.52
N ALA A 33 27.28 -6.04 -7.68
CA ALA A 33 28.24 -5.01 -8.03
C ALA A 33 27.91 -3.66 -7.41
N TYR A 34 26.63 -3.25 -7.46
CA TYR A 34 26.22 -1.90 -7.10
C TYR A 34 25.47 -1.78 -5.78
N CYS A 35 24.92 -2.87 -5.27
CA CYS A 35 24.20 -2.92 -3.99
C CYS A 35 24.38 -4.30 -3.35
N PRO A 36 25.62 -4.65 -2.91
CA PRO A 36 25.86 -5.91 -2.22
C PRO A 36 24.98 -6.01 -0.97
N TYR A 37 24.63 -7.23 -0.61
CA TYR A 37 23.83 -7.46 0.59
C TYR A 37 24.59 -7.03 1.85
N ASP A 38 23.97 -6.15 2.58
CA ASP A 38 24.22 -5.91 3.99
C ASP A 38 22.93 -6.09 4.78
N PHE A 39 22.98 -5.97 6.08
CA PHE A 39 21.82 -6.14 6.94
C PHE A 39 20.70 -5.14 6.60
N SER A 40 21.04 -3.89 6.31
CA SER A 40 20.06 -2.84 6.00
C SER A 40 19.39 -3.05 4.65
N ALA A 41 20.14 -3.52 3.64
CA ALA A 41 19.60 -3.87 2.33
C ALA A 41 18.65 -5.07 2.44
N LEU A 42 19.01 -6.10 3.22
CA LEU A 42 18.13 -7.25 3.44
C LEU A 42 16.83 -6.84 4.14
N ARG A 43 16.92 -6.14 5.27
CA ARG A 43 15.74 -5.76 6.07
C ARG A 43 14.92 -4.65 5.43
N GLY A 44 15.55 -3.67 4.82
CA GLY A 44 14.88 -2.50 4.25
C GLY A 44 14.42 -2.66 2.81
N CYS A 45 14.99 -3.59 2.03
CA CYS A 45 14.69 -3.77 0.61
C CYS A 45 14.26 -5.19 0.29
N GLU A 46 15.13 -6.18 0.45
CA GLU A 46 14.87 -7.56 0.04
C GLU A 46 13.69 -8.18 0.78
N ALA A 47 13.50 -7.87 2.06
CA ALA A 47 12.37 -8.36 2.84
C ALA A 47 11.01 -8.00 2.21
N ARG A 48 10.88 -6.80 1.62
CA ARG A 48 9.65 -6.38 0.92
C ARG A 48 9.44 -7.13 -0.39
N VAL A 49 10.52 -7.34 -1.16
CA VAL A 49 10.46 -8.15 -2.39
C VAL A 49 10.09 -9.59 -2.06
N TRP A 50 10.75 -10.16 -1.04
CA TRP A 50 10.44 -11.50 -0.55
C TRP A 50 8.98 -11.64 -0.13
N SER A 51 8.46 -10.68 0.65
CA SER A 51 7.09 -10.74 1.14
C SER A 51 6.08 -10.65 -0.01
N PHE A 52 6.35 -9.82 -1.02
CA PHE A 52 5.52 -9.77 -2.22
C PHE A 52 5.57 -11.10 -2.99
N PHE A 53 6.75 -11.64 -3.23
CA PHE A 53 6.92 -12.89 -3.98
C PHE A 53 6.27 -14.08 -3.29
N ARG A 54 6.44 -14.24 -1.96
CA ARG A 54 5.89 -15.37 -1.21
C ARG A 54 4.36 -15.43 -1.19
N LYS A 55 3.67 -14.33 -1.44
CA LYS A 55 2.21 -14.33 -1.59
C LYS A 55 1.76 -15.12 -2.82
N TYR A 56 2.63 -15.27 -3.80
CA TYR A 56 2.34 -15.85 -5.11
C TYR A 56 3.24 -17.02 -5.50
N ASP A 57 4.27 -17.30 -4.71
CA ASP A 57 5.19 -18.43 -4.83
C ASP A 57 5.64 -18.87 -3.44
N LYS A 58 5.06 -19.96 -2.94
CA LYS A 58 5.36 -20.47 -1.60
C LYS A 58 6.80 -20.97 -1.45
N SER A 59 7.50 -21.28 -2.55
CA SER A 59 8.91 -21.69 -2.48
C SER A 59 9.82 -20.61 -1.89
N MET A 60 9.35 -19.35 -1.85
CA MET A 60 10.07 -18.22 -1.29
C MET A 60 10.26 -18.30 0.23
N ASP A 61 9.49 -19.11 0.94
CA ASP A 61 9.65 -19.31 2.40
C ASP A 61 11.05 -19.86 2.76
N GLN A 62 11.73 -20.55 1.83
CA GLN A 62 13.10 -21.04 2.02
C GLN A 62 14.15 -19.93 2.23
N TYR A 63 13.81 -18.68 1.90
CA TYR A 63 14.73 -17.53 2.02
C TYR A 63 14.59 -16.77 3.34
N MET A 64 13.78 -17.25 4.29
CA MET A 64 13.56 -16.54 5.56
C MET A 64 14.85 -16.22 6.33
N ASP A 65 15.83 -17.15 6.37
CA ASP A 65 17.10 -16.90 7.06
C ASP A 65 17.88 -15.75 6.43
N LEU A 66 17.93 -15.70 5.08
CA LEU A 66 18.51 -14.57 4.36
C LEU A 66 17.80 -13.26 4.74
N ILE A 67 16.49 -13.26 4.74
CA ILE A 67 15.67 -12.08 5.04
C ILE A 67 15.84 -11.62 6.49
N LYS A 68 16.10 -12.54 7.42
CA LYS A 68 16.45 -12.22 8.81
C LYS A 68 17.83 -11.60 8.97
N GLY A 69 18.67 -11.63 7.93
CA GLY A 69 19.97 -10.94 7.89
C GLY A 69 21.17 -11.85 7.67
N ASP A 70 20.99 -13.15 7.40
CA ASP A 70 22.11 -14.06 7.11
C ASP A 70 22.59 -13.86 5.65
N VAL A 71 23.51 -12.93 5.46
CA VAL A 71 24.09 -12.57 4.15
C VAL A 71 24.85 -13.72 3.46
N MET A 72 25.18 -14.77 4.19
CA MET A 72 25.89 -15.95 3.65
C MET A 72 24.94 -16.93 2.96
N LYS A 73 23.64 -16.78 3.13
CA LYS A 73 22.65 -17.62 2.47
C LYS A 73 22.53 -17.32 0.97
N LYS A 74 21.96 -18.28 0.25
CA LYS A 74 21.70 -18.11 -1.19
C LYS A 74 20.79 -16.91 -1.43
N PRO A 75 21.14 -15.98 -2.35
CA PRO A 75 20.31 -14.85 -2.70
C PRO A 75 18.99 -15.31 -3.34
N MET A 76 17.96 -14.48 -3.19
CA MET A 76 16.67 -14.69 -3.87
C MET A 76 16.81 -14.62 -5.39
N PRO A 77 15.91 -15.26 -6.15
CA PRO A 77 15.83 -15.07 -7.58
C PRO A 77 15.38 -13.64 -7.91
N LEU A 78 15.82 -13.13 -9.06
CA LEU A 78 15.42 -11.80 -9.54
C LEU A 78 13.93 -11.70 -9.87
N TYR A 79 13.33 -12.81 -10.27
CA TYR A 79 11.91 -12.94 -10.58
C TYR A 79 11.39 -14.33 -10.18
N VAL A 80 10.09 -14.43 -9.99
CA VAL A 80 9.40 -15.68 -9.70
C VAL A 80 8.28 -15.90 -10.70
N LYS A 81 7.94 -17.15 -10.96
CA LYS A 81 6.72 -17.50 -11.69
C LYS A 81 5.61 -17.69 -10.67
N PRO A 82 4.54 -16.89 -10.71
CA PRO A 82 3.42 -17.07 -9.79
C PRO A 82 2.80 -18.47 -9.93
N ASP A 83 2.32 -19.03 -8.81
CA ASP A 83 1.63 -20.32 -8.77
C ASP A 83 0.30 -20.31 -9.55
N ARG A 84 -0.25 -19.12 -9.83
CA ARG A 84 -1.48 -18.88 -10.57
C ARG A 84 -1.44 -17.55 -11.32
N LEU A 85 -2.36 -17.33 -12.24
CA LEU A 85 -2.55 -16.01 -12.85
C LEU A 85 -2.99 -15.01 -11.77
N LEU A 86 -2.43 -13.81 -11.84
CA LEU A 86 -2.72 -12.73 -10.90
C LEU A 86 -3.74 -11.76 -11.51
N SER A 87 -4.72 -11.40 -10.72
CA SER A 87 -5.62 -10.29 -11.00
C SER A 87 -5.01 -8.96 -10.54
N VAL A 88 -5.59 -7.84 -11.00
CA VAL A 88 -5.25 -6.51 -10.47
C VAL A 88 -5.42 -6.46 -8.96
N ARG A 89 -6.49 -7.07 -8.43
CA ARG A 89 -6.75 -7.14 -6.99
C ARG A 89 -5.66 -7.88 -6.23
N ASP A 90 -5.09 -8.93 -6.79
CA ASP A 90 -3.98 -9.64 -6.16
C ASP A 90 -2.77 -8.70 -5.98
N VAL A 91 -2.41 -7.96 -7.03
CA VAL A 91 -1.29 -7.02 -6.96
C VAL A 91 -1.58 -5.87 -5.99
N GLN A 92 -2.81 -5.31 -6.00
CA GLN A 92 -3.23 -4.30 -5.02
C GLN A 92 -3.08 -4.82 -3.58
N ASN A 93 -3.52 -6.05 -3.31
CA ASN A 93 -3.37 -6.66 -1.99
C ASN A 93 -1.91 -6.95 -1.63
N GLY A 94 -1.06 -7.25 -2.62
CA GLY A 94 0.38 -7.35 -2.42
C GLY A 94 1.02 -6.05 -1.95
N MET A 95 0.55 -4.91 -2.46
CA MET A 95 1.02 -3.57 -2.07
C MET A 95 0.59 -3.15 -0.65
N ARG A 96 -0.37 -3.85 -0.06
CA ARG A 96 -0.89 -3.62 1.32
C ARG A 96 -0.19 -4.43 2.40
N ASP A 97 0.89 -5.10 2.07
CA ASP A 97 1.55 -6.07 2.93
C ASP A 97 2.31 -5.46 4.10
N HIS A 98 2.20 -6.12 5.27
CA HIS A 98 2.95 -5.81 6.50
C HIS A 98 3.64 -7.06 7.08
N PHE A 99 4.05 -8.00 6.24
CA PHE A 99 4.64 -9.29 6.66
C PHE A 99 3.69 -10.20 7.44
N GLU A 100 2.38 -10.05 7.29
CA GLU A 100 1.39 -10.82 8.05
C GLU A 100 1.62 -12.32 7.92
N GLY A 101 1.53 -13.02 9.04
CA GLY A 101 1.70 -14.48 9.13
C GLY A 101 3.14 -14.95 8.95
N THR A 102 4.13 -14.09 9.08
CA THR A 102 5.56 -14.42 9.05
C THR A 102 6.24 -14.12 10.39
N ASP A 103 7.51 -14.48 10.51
CA ASP A 103 8.33 -14.12 11.68
C ASP A 103 8.63 -12.60 11.77
N LEU A 104 8.33 -11.84 10.71
CA LEU A 104 8.48 -10.39 10.66
C LEU A 104 7.16 -9.63 10.89
N ASP A 105 6.10 -10.32 11.28
CA ASP A 105 4.77 -9.76 11.50
C ASP A 105 4.80 -8.72 12.64
N MET A 106 4.71 -7.46 12.27
CA MET A 106 4.81 -6.32 13.19
C MET A 106 3.59 -6.13 14.08
N THR A 107 2.53 -6.91 13.91
CA THR A 107 1.33 -6.84 14.76
C THR A 107 1.45 -7.65 16.03
N LYS A 108 2.53 -8.44 16.18
CA LYS A 108 2.67 -9.45 17.25
C LYS A 108 3.65 -9.05 18.34
N ASP A 109 4.47 -8.06 18.14
CA ASP A 109 5.47 -7.64 19.12
C ASP A 109 5.00 -6.45 19.97
N ALA A 110 5.83 -6.06 20.96
CA ALA A 110 5.52 -4.95 21.85
C ALA A 110 5.37 -3.60 21.10
N GLY A 111 6.01 -3.44 19.96
CA GLY A 111 5.93 -2.23 19.14
C GLY A 111 4.57 -2.01 18.48
N ALA A 112 3.75 -3.07 18.37
CA ALA A 112 2.39 -2.99 17.85
C ALA A 112 1.43 -2.27 18.81
N GLY A 113 1.77 -2.22 20.08
CA GLY A 113 0.92 -1.63 21.13
C GLY A 113 -0.41 -2.38 21.30
N PRO A 114 -1.34 -1.78 22.06
CA PRO A 114 -2.60 -2.43 22.43
C PRO A 114 -3.57 -2.63 21.26
N TYR A 115 -3.36 -1.91 20.16
CA TYR A 115 -4.24 -1.94 19.00
C TYR A 115 -3.60 -2.56 17.75
N LYS A 116 -2.52 -3.33 17.93
CA LYS A 116 -1.87 -4.13 16.88
C LYS A 116 -1.50 -3.32 15.64
N VAL A 117 -0.89 -2.15 15.85
CA VAL A 117 -0.47 -1.26 14.78
C VAL A 117 0.68 -1.88 14.00
N PRO A 118 0.57 -2.13 12.67
CA PRO A 118 1.60 -2.79 11.88
C PRO A 118 2.68 -1.83 11.39
N TYR A 119 2.90 -0.73 12.08
CA TYR A 119 3.83 0.33 11.69
C TYR A 119 4.85 0.60 12.78
N ARG A 120 6.02 1.12 12.36
CA ARG A 120 7.04 1.61 13.28
C ARG A 120 7.31 3.08 13.02
N TRP A 121 7.36 3.86 14.09
CA TRP A 121 7.77 5.25 14.03
C TRP A 121 9.28 5.35 13.79
N ARG A 122 9.71 6.38 13.07
CA ARG A 122 11.15 6.67 12.89
C ARG A 122 11.78 7.16 14.19
N PRO A 123 13.07 6.90 14.41
CA PRO A 123 14.03 6.30 13.48
C PRO A 123 13.80 4.80 13.27
N MET A 124 14.25 4.28 12.10
CA MET A 124 14.19 2.85 11.81
C MET A 124 15.24 2.06 12.58
N THR A 125 16.39 2.67 12.89
CA THR A 125 17.44 2.10 13.74
C THR A 125 17.48 2.82 15.07
N PHE A 126 17.81 2.10 16.13
CA PHE A 126 17.93 2.63 17.49
C PHE A 126 18.94 1.81 18.28
N GLU A 127 19.51 2.40 19.34
CA GLU A 127 20.52 1.77 20.19
C GLU A 127 19.95 1.50 21.58
N VAL A 128 20.23 0.32 22.13
CA VAL A 128 19.94 -0.03 23.52
C VAL A 128 21.15 -0.76 24.09
N ASP A 129 21.66 -0.32 25.22
CA ASP A 129 22.79 -0.90 25.93
C ASP A 129 24.06 -1.07 25.05
N GLY A 130 24.31 -0.11 24.16
CA GLY A 130 25.43 -0.11 23.24
C GLY A 130 25.29 -1.05 22.03
N GLN A 131 24.10 -1.64 21.83
CA GLN A 131 23.79 -2.49 20.70
C GLN A 131 22.76 -1.83 19.80
N GLU A 132 23.06 -1.82 18.48
CA GLU A 132 22.15 -1.28 17.46
C GLU A 132 21.10 -2.31 17.05
N TYR A 133 19.85 -1.84 16.91
CA TYR A 133 18.70 -2.60 16.47
C TYR A 133 18.02 -1.89 15.28
N THR A 134 17.27 -2.65 14.48
CA THR A 134 16.47 -2.09 13.40
C THR A 134 15.04 -2.61 13.44
N ASN A 135 14.10 -1.74 13.11
CA ASN A 135 12.70 -2.10 12.89
C ASN A 135 12.49 -2.65 11.48
N GLU A 136 11.49 -3.49 11.31
CA GLU A 136 11.01 -3.94 10.02
C GLU A 136 10.46 -2.75 9.20
N ARG A 137 10.66 -2.84 7.87
CA ARG A 137 10.07 -1.91 6.91
C ARG A 137 9.22 -2.68 5.91
N ALA A 138 7.92 -2.70 6.11
CA ALA A 138 6.96 -3.35 5.24
C ALA A 138 6.79 -2.64 3.89
N ILE A 139 6.03 -3.24 2.98
CA ILE A 139 5.64 -2.62 1.70
C ILE A 139 4.71 -1.45 1.99
N ALA A 140 3.60 -1.69 2.69
CA ALA A 140 2.74 -0.62 3.16
C ALA A 140 3.35 0.04 4.41
N THR A 141 3.44 1.35 4.42
CA THR A 141 4.03 2.13 5.52
C THR A 141 3.39 3.51 5.56
N GLN A 142 3.33 4.08 6.76
CA GLN A 142 2.79 5.41 6.98
C GLN A 142 3.55 6.53 6.25
N GLN A 143 4.75 6.26 5.71
CA GLN A 143 5.51 7.22 4.92
C GLN A 143 5.27 7.06 3.40
N THR A 144 4.35 6.21 2.97
CA THR A 144 4.00 6.07 1.56
C THR A 144 3.35 7.36 1.06
N GLY A 145 3.86 7.94 -0.01
CA GLY A 145 3.24 9.10 -0.64
C GLY A 145 2.13 8.71 -1.61
N PHE A 146 2.38 7.67 -2.40
CA PHE A 146 1.42 7.12 -3.35
C PHE A 146 1.75 5.66 -3.68
N VAL A 147 0.80 4.96 -4.24
CA VAL A 147 0.93 3.58 -4.70
C VAL A 147 0.28 3.43 -6.07
N ILE A 148 0.93 2.67 -6.97
CA ILE A 148 0.47 2.48 -8.35
C ILE A 148 0.47 0.99 -8.71
N VAL A 149 -0.60 0.54 -9.34
CA VAL A 149 -0.67 -0.76 -10.02
C VAL A 149 -1.03 -0.52 -11.49
N PRO A 150 -0.06 -0.55 -12.42
CA PRO A 150 -0.33 -0.40 -13.84
C PRO A 150 -1.01 -1.66 -14.42
N GLN A 151 -2.07 -1.44 -15.21
CA GLN A 151 -2.73 -2.49 -15.99
C GLN A 151 -2.71 -2.13 -17.47
N MET A 152 -1.98 -2.90 -18.27
CA MET A 152 -1.86 -2.71 -19.71
C MET A 152 -2.61 -3.81 -20.46
N ARG A 153 -3.48 -3.42 -21.42
CA ARG A 153 -4.40 -4.32 -22.14
C ARG A 153 -4.26 -4.06 -23.64
N ASN A 154 -3.33 -4.76 -24.26
CA ASN A 154 -2.96 -4.57 -25.67
C ASN A 154 -4.03 -5.00 -26.69
N TRP A 155 -5.12 -5.60 -26.22
CA TRP A 155 -6.28 -5.97 -27.04
C TRP A 155 -7.34 -4.86 -27.16
N LEU A 156 -7.13 -3.73 -26.49
CA LEU A 156 -7.97 -2.54 -26.54
C LEU A 156 -7.26 -1.42 -27.33
N PRO A 157 -8.00 -0.42 -27.85
CA PRO A 157 -7.37 0.76 -28.43
C PRO A 157 -6.39 1.43 -27.45
N ASP A 158 -5.30 2.01 -27.96
CA ASP A 158 -4.22 2.58 -27.13
C ASP A 158 -4.72 3.56 -26.08
N ALA A 159 -5.69 4.41 -26.42
CA ALA A 159 -6.26 5.36 -25.48
C ALA A 159 -7.08 4.70 -24.35
N VAL A 160 -7.53 3.46 -24.53
CA VAL A 160 -8.38 2.71 -23.57
C VAL A 160 -7.58 1.66 -22.83
N GLY A 161 -6.54 1.12 -23.45
CA GLY A 161 -5.82 -0.08 -22.98
C GLY A 161 -5.07 0.08 -21.68
N GLY A 162 -4.65 1.29 -21.30
CA GLY A 162 -3.85 1.56 -20.11
C GLY A 162 -4.66 2.13 -18.97
N ILE A 163 -4.56 1.53 -17.77
CA ILE A 163 -5.08 2.08 -16.51
C ILE A 163 -3.96 2.11 -15.48
N LEU A 164 -3.78 3.23 -14.83
CA LEU A 164 -3.05 3.34 -13.57
C LEU A 164 -4.06 3.24 -12.44
N TRP A 165 -4.03 2.15 -11.71
CA TRP A 165 -4.74 2.04 -10.44
C TRP A 165 -3.93 2.81 -9.41
N PHE A 166 -4.40 4.00 -9.06
CA PHE A 166 -3.65 5.00 -8.31
C PHE A 166 -4.25 5.22 -6.93
N GLY A 167 -3.43 5.09 -5.90
CA GLY A 167 -3.77 5.42 -4.52
C GLY A 167 -2.76 6.39 -3.93
N VAL A 168 -3.17 7.15 -2.95
CA VAL A 168 -2.33 8.12 -2.22
C VAL A 168 -2.25 7.76 -0.75
N ASP A 169 -1.18 8.21 -0.10
CA ASP A 169 -0.88 7.95 1.30
C ASP A 169 -0.61 6.46 1.58
N ASP A 170 -0.80 6.02 2.81
CA ASP A 170 -0.56 4.66 3.28
C ASP A 170 -1.21 3.61 2.38
N ALA A 171 -0.39 2.78 1.75
CA ALA A 171 -0.84 1.79 0.77
C ALA A 171 -1.85 0.78 1.33
N ASP A 172 -1.78 0.48 2.62
CA ASP A 172 -2.75 -0.41 3.28
C ASP A 172 -4.16 0.18 3.30
N MET A 173 -4.26 1.46 3.60
CA MET A 173 -5.52 2.19 3.72
C MET A 173 -5.87 3.00 2.45
N ALA A 174 -5.02 3.03 1.41
CA ALA A 174 -5.32 3.70 0.16
C ALA A 174 -6.42 3.00 -0.64
N VAL A 175 -7.21 3.79 -1.37
CA VAL A 175 -8.14 3.32 -2.41
C VAL A 175 -7.45 3.42 -3.76
N PHE A 176 -7.39 2.33 -4.50
CA PHE A 176 -6.87 2.31 -5.86
C PHE A 176 -7.95 2.78 -6.83
N THR A 177 -7.91 4.05 -7.23
CA THR A 177 -8.80 4.63 -8.23
C THR A 177 -8.29 4.37 -9.65
N PRO A 178 -9.17 4.06 -10.61
CA PRO A 178 -8.76 3.80 -11.99
C PRO A 178 -8.53 5.12 -12.75
N ILE A 179 -7.29 5.42 -13.10
CA ILE A 179 -6.91 6.56 -13.93
C ILE A 179 -6.43 6.03 -15.29
N TYR A 180 -7.18 6.34 -16.34
CA TYR A 180 -6.76 5.94 -17.70
C TYR A 180 -5.51 6.69 -18.14
N CYS A 181 -4.58 6.00 -18.80
CA CYS A 181 -3.29 6.60 -19.20
C CYS A 181 -3.43 7.71 -20.25
N SER A 182 -4.56 7.79 -20.95
CA SER A 182 -4.86 8.79 -21.98
C SER A 182 -5.48 10.09 -21.44
N VAL A 183 -5.69 10.23 -20.12
CA VAL A 183 -6.27 11.45 -19.56
C VAL A 183 -5.45 12.69 -19.88
N THR A 184 -6.13 13.79 -20.18
CA THR A 184 -5.50 15.07 -20.56
C THR A 184 -5.50 16.10 -19.44
N ALA A 185 -6.14 15.79 -18.32
CA ALA A 185 -6.17 16.62 -17.11
C ALA A 185 -6.10 15.74 -15.86
N SER A 186 -5.39 16.21 -14.85
CA SER A 186 -5.37 15.58 -13.52
C SER A 186 -6.71 15.81 -12.81
N PRO A 187 -7.24 14.83 -12.09
CA PRO A 187 -8.31 15.06 -11.13
C PRO A 187 -7.96 16.18 -10.16
N GLU A 188 -8.95 16.97 -9.74
CA GLU A 188 -8.72 18.09 -8.82
C GLU A 188 -8.10 17.62 -7.50
N CYS A 189 -8.53 16.46 -6.98
CA CYS A 189 -8.02 15.90 -5.75
C CYS A 189 -6.54 15.46 -5.80
N TYR A 190 -5.98 15.26 -7.00
CA TYR A 190 -4.57 14.89 -7.22
C TYR A 190 -3.74 16.04 -7.81
N ARG A 191 -4.35 17.21 -8.03
CA ARG A 191 -3.67 18.32 -8.69
C ARG A 191 -2.56 18.88 -7.81
N VAL A 192 -1.39 19.11 -8.43
CA VAL A 192 -0.28 19.85 -7.80
C VAL A 192 -0.75 21.25 -7.42
N GLY A 193 -0.48 21.66 -6.19
CA GLY A 193 -0.93 22.92 -5.61
C GLY A 193 -2.28 22.84 -4.87
N ASN A 194 -2.96 21.69 -4.88
CA ASN A 194 -4.11 21.43 -4.02
C ASN A 194 -3.62 20.91 -2.64
N GLY A 195 -3.12 21.80 -1.81
CA GLY A 195 -2.37 21.48 -0.60
C GLY A 195 -0.92 21.09 -0.90
N ASP A 196 -0.10 21.11 0.13
CA ASP A 196 1.31 20.68 0.12
C ASP A 196 1.72 20.22 1.51
N MET A 197 3.00 19.91 1.74
CA MET A 197 3.48 19.44 3.04
C MET A 197 3.36 20.47 4.19
N MET A 198 3.07 21.72 3.87
CA MET A 198 2.89 22.83 4.84
C MET A 198 1.44 23.29 4.92
N ASN A 199 0.60 22.95 3.95
CA ASN A 199 -0.75 23.47 3.81
C ASN A 199 -1.74 22.35 3.58
N PHE A 200 -2.62 22.13 4.57
CA PHE A 200 -3.71 21.15 4.49
C PHE A 200 -4.79 21.62 3.49
N SER A 201 -5.38 20.68 2.76
CA SER A 201 -6.54 20.94 1.90
C SER A 201 -7.62 19.86 2.07
N TRP A 202 -8.86 20.30 2.25
CA TRP A 202 -10.03 19.42 2.36
C TRP A 202 -10.47 18.78 1.04
N THR A 203 -9.88 19.17 -0.08
CA THR A 203 -10.13 18.62 -1.42
C THR A 203 -8.95 17.81 -1.95
N SER A 204 -7.82 17.79 -1.25
CA SER A 204 -6.66 16.96 -1.58
C SER A 204 -6.88 15.52 -1.12
N ALA A 205 -6.80 14.59 -2.07
CA ALA A 205 -6.89 13.17 -1.74
C ALA A 205 -5.82 12.74 -0.73
N PHE A 206 -4.57 13.21 -0.92
CA PHE A 206 -3.50 12.90 0.03
C PHE A 206 -3.87 13.29 1.46
N TRP A 207 -4.30 14.54 1.68
CA TRP A 207 -4.62 15.01 3.03
C TRP A 207 -5.83 14.30 3.64
N ILE A 208 -6.84 13.96 2.84
CA ILE A 208 -8.03 13.23 3.31
C ILE A 208 -7.68 11.78 3.67
N HIS A 209 -6.83 11.10 2.87
CA HIS A 209 -6.38 9.75 3.20
C HIS A 209 -5.45 9.76 4.43
N ASN A 210 -4.51 10.71 4.49
CA ASN A 210 -3.60 10.86 5.61
C ASN A 210 -4.34 11.16 6.95
N LEU A 211 -5.41 11.96 6.90
CA LEU A 211 -6.26 12.21 8.08
C LEU A 211 -6.88 10.91 8.60
N VAL A 212 -7.45 10.08 7.72
CA VAL A 212 -8.06 8.80 8.10
C VAL A 212 -7.00 7.83 8.62
N ALA A 213 -5.85 7.74 7.95
CA ALA A 213 -4.74 6.89 8.37
C ALA A 213 -4.21 7.28 9.75
N ASN A 214 -4.00 8.57 10.01
CA ASN A 214 -3.53 9.05 11.31
C ASN A 214 -4.52 8.80 12.45
N MET A 215 -5.83 8.85 12.20
CA MET A 215 -6.82 8.41 13.19
C MET A 215 -6.71 6.90 13.44
N ALA A 216 -6.57 6.10 12.38
CA ALA A 216 -6.46 4.65 12.48
C ALA A 216 -5.22 4.19 13.25
N TYR A 217 -4.08 4.89 13.16
CA TYR A 217 -2.87 4.55 13.94
C TYR A 217 -3.11 4.56 15.44
N GLY A 218 -4.08 5.31 15.92
CA GLY A 218 -4.47 5.33 17.34
C GLY A 218 -5.30 4.12 17.78
N LYS A 219 -6.02 3.45 16.87
CA LYS A 219 -6.93 2.33 17.14
C LYS A 219 -7.02 1.37 15.93
N TYR A 220 -5.89 0.96 15.40
CA TYR A 220 -5.80 0.26 14.13
C TYR A 220 -6.70 -0.97 14.04
N SER A 221 -6.63 -1.89 15.01
CA SER A 221 -7.39 -3.16 14.98
C SER A 221 -8.92 -2.97 14.91
N TYR A 222 -9.43 -1.83 15.36
CA TYR A 222 -10.84 -1.47 15.24
C TYR A 222 -11.14 -0.72 13.95
N MET A 223 -10.45 0.39 13.70
CA MET A 223 -10.76 1.28 12.58
C MET A 223 -10.48 0.63 11.23
N ILE A 224 -9.48 -0.23 11.12
CA ILE A 224 -9.14 -0.89 9.85
C ILE A 224 -10.30 -1.74 9.30
N GLN A 225 -11.15 -2.27 10.16
CA GLN A 225 -12.30 -3.07 9.74
C GLN A 225 -13.31 -2.21 8.98
N ASP A 226 -13.67 -1.03 9.51
CA ASP A 226 -14.56 -0.09 8.83
C ASP A 226 -13.92 0.51 7.57
N ILE A 227 -12.63 0.82 7.62
CA ILE A 227 -11.85 1.31 6.47
C ILE A 227 -11.90 0.28 5.33
N ARG A 228 -11.68 -1.00 5.63
CA ARG A 228 -11.74 -2.09 4.64
C ARG A 228 -13.10 -2.21 3.97
N LEU A 229 -14.19 -2.03 4.71
CA LEU A 229 -15.53 -2.09 4.12
C LEU A 229 -15.71 -1.02 3.03
N VAL A 230 -15.34 0.23 3.32
CA VAL A 230 -15.45 1.33 2.34
C VAL A 230 -14.45 1.17 1.20
N GLN A 231 -13.22 0.74 1.49
CA GLN A 231 -12.20 0.44 0.48
C GLN A 231 -12.71 -0.62 -0.51
N GLN A 232 -13.28 -1.72 -0.01
CA GLN A 232 -13.82 -2.80 -0.83
C GLN A 232 -15.07 -2.35 -1.61
N GLU A 233 -15.96 -1.57 -1.00
CA GLU A 233 -17.12 -0.98 -1.67
C GLU A 233 -16.69 -0.23 -2.94
N LEU A 234 -15.77 0.71 -2.80
CA LEU A 234 -15.27 1.54 -3.89
C LEU A 234 -14.54 0.70 -4.97
N GLU A 235 -13.57 -0.10 -4.56
CA GLU A 235 -12.74 -0.85 -5.50
C GLU A 235 -13.52 -1.96 -6.21
N ASN A 236 -14.51 -2.59 -5.57
CA ASN A 236 -15.39 -3.54 -6.24
C ASN A 236 -16.30 -2.84 -7.25
N SER A 237 -16.83 -1.66 -6.92
CA SER A 237 -17.59 -0.82 -7.85
C SER A 237 -16.77 -0.50 -9.10
N TYR A 238 -15.49 -0.14 -8.95
CA TYR A 238 -14.60 0.12 -10.10
C TYR A 238 -14.38 -1.11 -10.96
N GLN A 239 -14.08 -2.25 -10.36
CA GLN A 239 -13.88 -3.51 -11.09
C GLN A 239 -15.13 -3.89 -11.92
N GLN A 240 -16.33 -3.64 -11.39
CA GLN A 240 -17.60 -3.91 -12.09
C GLN A 240 -17.88 -2.90 -13.20
N THR A 241 -17.46 -1.65 -13.04
CA THR A 241 -17.76 -0.56 -13.97
C THR A 241 -16.80 -0.52 -15.18
N ILE A 242 -15.53 -0.83 -14.98
CA ILE A 242 -14.48 -0.72 -16.02
C ILE A 242 -14.86 -1.42 -17.34
N PRO A 243 -15.41 -2.64 -17.38
CA PRO A 243 -15.76 -3.27 -18.65
C PRO A 243 -16.78 -2.46 -19.48
N ALA A 244 -17.73 -1.81 -18.84
CA ALA A 244 -18.71 -0.96 -19.53
C ALA A 244 -18.09 0.35 -20.02
N VAL A 245 -17.20 0.94 -19.23
CA VAL A 245 -16.42 2.13 -19.61
C VAL A 245 -15.50 1.82 -20.80
N ASP A 246 -14.77 0.70 -20.75
CA ASP A 246 -13.90 0.26 -21.83
C ASP A 246 -14.66 0.08 -23.16
N LYS A 247 -15.84 -0.55 -23.08
CA LYS A 247 -16.72 -0.73 -24.26
C LYS A 247 -17.16 0.61 -24.83
N ALA A 248 -17.72 1.49 -23.99
CA ALA A 248 -18.18 2.81 -24.42
C ALA A 248 -17.04 3.67 -24.98
N ALA A 249 -15.87 3.67 -24.32
CA ALA A 249 -14.69 4.40 -24.79
C ALA A 249 -14.16 3.84 -26.12
N SER A 250 -14.16 2.51 -26.32
CA SER A 250 -13.72 1.89 -27.58
C SER A 250 -14.67 2.23 -28.74
N GLU A 251 -15.98 2.23 -28.48
CA GLU A 251 -16.99 2.63 -29.49
C GLU A 251 -16.87 4.13 -29.85
N LEU A 252 -16.58 4.98 -28.87
CA LEU A 252 -16.28 6.38 -29.10
C LEU A 252 -14.98 6.58 -29.87
N TYR A 253 -13.93 5.83 -29.50
CA TYR A 253 -12.62 5.90 -30.14
C TYR A 253 -12.70 5.57 -31.64
N ALA A 254 -13.48 4.55 -32.00
CA ALA A 254 -13.70 4.17 -33.38
C ALA A 254 -14.36 5.27 -34.24
N LYS A 255 -15.15 6.15 -33.62
CA LYS A 255 -15.86 7.27 -34.28
C LYS A 255 -15.07 8.56 -34.19
N ASN A 256 -14.55 8.88 -33.03
CA ASN A 256 -13.81 10.10 -32.73
C ASN A 256 -12.86 9.87 -31.55
N PRO A 257 -11.55 9.63 -31.78
CA PRO A 257 -10.58 9.40 -30.71
C PRO A 257 -10.51 10.51 -29.65
N ALA A 258 -10.70 11.76 -30.05
CA ALA A 258 -10.66 12.90 -29.11
C ALA A 258 -11.84 12.86 -28.10
N GLU A 259 -13.01 12.45 -28.53
CA GLU A 259 -14.17 12.32 -27.64
C GLU A 259 -14.00 11.14 -26.67
N ALA A 260 -13.37 10.04 -27.09
CA ALA A 260 -13.01 8.93 -26.20
C ALA A 260 -12.07 9.40 -25.08
N VAL A 261 -11.03 10.18 -25.42
CA VAL A 261 -10.10 10.73 -24.44
C VAL A 261 -10.78 11.70 -23.49
N LYS A 262 -11.69 12.55 -23.97
CA LYS A 262 -12.48 13.42 -23.09
C LYS A 262 -13.36 12.62 -22.11
N PHE A 263 -14.03 11.59 -22.61
CA PHE A 263 -14.86 10.69 -21.79
C PHE A 263 -14.02 10.00 -20.71
N LEU A 264 -12.86 9.45 -21.06
CA LEU A 264 -11.96 8.79 -20.10
C LEU A 264 -11.35 9.77 -19.11
N THR A 265 -11.05 11.00 -19.52
CA THR A 265 -10.61 12.09 -18.62
C THR A 265 -11.69 12.44 -17.62
N TRP A 266 -12.93 12.64 -18.10
CA TRP A 266 -14.07 12.90 -17.22
C TRP A 266 -14.31 11.75 -16.23
N PHE A 267 -14.34 10.50 -16.72
CA PHE A 267 -14.55 9.32 -15.88
C PHE A 267 -13.49 9.22 -14.78
N SER A 268 -12.22 9.29 -15.15
CA SER A 268 -11.09 9.20 -14.19
C SER A 268 -11.15 10.30 -13.14
N SER A 269 -11.40 11.55 -13.56
CA SER A 269 -11.47 12.69 -12.65
C SER A 269 -12.66 12.59 -11.69
N THR A 270 -13.86 12.30 -12.22
CA THR A 270 -15.06 12.16 -11.41
C THR A 270 -14.94 11.03 -10.40
N THR A 271 -14.38 9.89 -10.82
CA THR A 271 -14.18 8.72 -9.95
C THR A 271 -13.21 9.04 -8.80
N ALA A 272 -12.10 9.71 -9.07
CA ALA A 272 -11.12 10.10 -8.05
C ALA A 272 -11.68 11.12 -7.05
N ASP A 273 -12.40 12.14 -7.54
CA ASP A 273 -13.00 13.15 -6.68
C ASP A 273 -14.13 12.57 -5.81
N GLN A 274 -14.94 11.64 -6.36
CA GLN A 274 -15.98 10.92 -5.60
C GLN A 274 -15.35 10.00 -4.54
N ALA A 275 -14.25 9.30 -4.85
CA ALA A 275 -13.53 8.49 -3.89
C ALA A 275 -13.04 9.34 -2.71
N THR A 276 -12.44 10.50 -3.00
CA THR A 276 -11.95 11.44 -1.99
C THR A 276 -13.09 11.97 -1.11
N ALA A 277 -14.23 12.32 -1.71
CA ALA A 277 -15.41 12.75 -0.96
C ALA A 277 -15.99 11.63 -0.06
N ARG A 278 -16.04 10.39 -0.56
CA ARG A 278 -16.48 9.22 0.22
C ARG A 278 -15.52 8.93 1.37
N TRP A 279 -14.21 9.09 1.15
CA TRP A 279 -13.18 8.90 2.17
C TRP A 279 -13.24 9.96 3.27
N LYS A 280 -13.55 11.20 2.92
CA LYS A 280 -13.81 12.26 3.90
C LYS A 280 -14.97 11.91 4.83
N LYS A 281 -16.08 11.41 4.27
CA LYS A 281 -17.23 10.93 5.08
C LYS A 281 -16.86 9.75 5.97
N LEU A 282 -15.98 8.85 5.50
CA LEU A 282 -15.45 7.79 6.34
C LEU A 282 -14.69 8.36 7.54
N GLY A 283 -13.83 9.37 7.34
CA GLY A 283 -13.13 10.04 8.44
C GLY A 283 -14.09 10.63 9.48
N GLU A 284 -15.13 11.32 9.04
CA GLU A 284 -16.19 11.86 9.91
C GLU A 284 -16.90 10.75 10.71
N TYR A 285 -17.23 9.66 10.04
CA TYR A 285 -17.84 8.47 10.67
C TYR A 285 -16.93 7.82 11.71
N LEU A 286 -15.65 7.59 11.38
CA LEU A 286 -14.67 7.00 12.30
C LEU A 286 -14.45 7.85 13.55
N LEU A 287 -14.37 9.18 13.37
CA LEU A 287 -14.26 10.11 14.49
C LEU A 287 -15.45 9.97 15.44
N VAL A 288 -16.67 9.93 14.91
CA VAL A 288 -17.88 9.79 15.73
C VAL A 288 -17.96 8.42 16.40
N LYS A 289 -17.66 7.34 15.67
CA LYS A 289 -17.76 5.97 16.18
C LYS A 289 -16.79 5.67 17.30
N TYR A 290 -15.57 6.19 17.20
CA TYR A 290 -14.42 5.80 18.04
C TYR A 290 -13.91 6.92 18.96
N MET A 291 -14.64 8.02 19.10
CA MET A 291 -14.22 9.15 19.95
C MET A 291 -14.01 8.72 21.42
N ASP A 292 -13.06 9.33 22.08
CA ASP A 292 -12.80 9.20 23.51
C ASP A 292 -12.66 7.77 24.04
N GLY A 293 -12.16 6.86 23.18
CA GLY A 293 -11.91 5.48 23.59
C GLY A 293 -13.14 4.56 23.56
N ASN A 294 -14.33 5.07 23.24
CA ASN A 294 -15.52 4.26 23.08
C ASN A 294 -15.68 3.66 21.68
N VAL A 295 -16.61 2.71 21.55
CA VAL A 295 -17.09 2.16 20.28
C VAL A 295 -18.61 2.27 20.28
N LYS A 296 -19.15 3.16 19.43
CA LYS A 296 -20.62 3.28 19.31
C LYS A 296 -21.22 2.05 18.68
N LYS A 297 -22.32 1.59 19.26
CA LYS A 297 -23.11 0.47 18.73
C LYS A 297 -23.85 0.90 17.47
N GLU A 298 -24.01 -0.06 16.58
CA GLU A 298 -24.70 0.14 15.31
C GLU A 298 -25.80 -0.90 15.10
N GLU A 299 -26.83 -0.48 14.40
CA GLU A 299 -27.93 -1.32 13.96
C GLU A 299 -28.43 -0.84 12.59
N ASN A 300 -28.51 -1.75 11.62
CA ASN A 300 -28.95 -1.46 10.26
C ASN A 300 -28.16 -0.31 9.57
N GLY A 301 -26.85 -0.21 9.83
CA GLY A 301 -25.98 0.82 9.23
C GLY A 301 -26.09 2.22 9.85
N HIS A 302 -26.76 2.34 11.00
CA HIS A 302 -26.89 3.58 11.76
C HIS A 302 -26.42 3.39 13.19
N PHE A 303 -25.94 4.47 13.82
CA PHE A 303 -25.67 4.44 15.26
C PHE A 303 -26.95 4.18 16.03
N LYS A 304 -26.89 3.17 16.92
CA LYS A 304 -28.03 2.77 17.72
C LYS A 304 -28.46 3.85 18.67
N GLN A 305 -29.77 4.11 18.75
CA GLN A 305 -30.35 5.14 19.58
C GLN A 305 -31.12 4.52 20.75
N ASN A 306 -31.09 5.20 21.88
CA ASN A 306 -31.95 4.91 23.01
C ASN A 306 -33.38 5.46 22.80
N GLY A 307 -34.27 5.22 23.74
CA GLY A 307 -35.67 5.66 23.65
C GLY A 307 -35.91 7.20 23.59
N TYR A 308 -34.83 7.98 23.71
CA TYR A 308 -34.85 9.45 23.66
C TYR A 308 -34.23 10.01 22.37
N GLY A 309 -33.88 9.14 21.40
CA GLY A 309 -33.20 9.56 20.17
C GLY A 309 -31.73 9.94 20.33
N LEU A 310 -31.13 9.65 21.46
CA LEU A 310 -29.70 9.83 21.71
C LEU A 310 -28.93 8.53 21.43
N SER A 311 -27.61 8.63 21.20
CA SER A 311 -26.77 7.44 21.06
C SER A 311 -26.97 6.50 22.25
N GLU A 312 -27.20 5.23 21.99
CA GLU A 312 -27.15 4.19 23.04
C GLU A 312 -25.76 4.24 23.71
N TYR A 313 -25.72 3.84 24.99
CA TYR A 313 -24.46 3.78 25.73
C TYR A 313 -23.41 2.95 24.99
N PRO A 314 -22.25 3.55 24.65
CA PRO A 314 -21.24 2.89 23.84
C PRO A 314 -20.51 1.80 24.63
N ASP A 315 -19.80 0.93 23.91
CA ASP A 315 -18.87 0.00 24.49
C ASP A 315 -17.52 0.66 24.79
N PHE A 316 -16.84 0.21 25.84
CA PHE A 316 -15.48 0.60 26.20
C PHE A 316 -14.61 -0.65 26.23
N PRO A 317 -14.12 -1.13 25.08
CA PRO A 317 -13.45 -2.42 24.99
C PRO A 317 -12.11 -2.48 25.72
N GLY A 318 -11.47 -1.31 25.97
CA GLY A 318 -10.14 -1.25 26.56
C GLY A 318 -9.07 -1.88 25.69
N TYR A 319 -8.20 -2.67 26.28
CA TYR A 319 -7.12 -3.39 25.61
C TYR A 319 -7.35 -4.90 25.67
N ASP A 320 -6.62 -5.68 24.87
CA ASP A 320 -6.65 -7.13 24.98
C ASP A 320 -5.94 -7.64 26.25
N GLU A 321 -6.21 -8.89 26.62
CA GLU A 321 -5.71 -9.49 27.85
C GLU A 321 -4.18 -9.57 27.90
N ASP A 322 -3.54 -9.85 26.75
CA ASP A 322 -2.08 -9.96 26.66
C ASP A 322 -1.41 -8.62 26.95
N TYR A 323 -2.00 -7.53 26.46
CA TYR A 323 -1.50 -6.19 26.75
C TYR A 323 -1.70 -5.84 28.24
N TYR A 324 -2.86 -6.13 28.85
CA TYR A 324 -3.07 -5.95 30.28
C TYR A 324 -2.09 -6.77 31.12
N ARG A 325 -1.81 -8.03 30.75
CA ARG A 325 -0.80 -8.85 31.41
C ARG A 325 0.60 -8.20 31.34
N SER A 326 0.95 -7.61 30.20
CA SER A 326 2.25 -6.91 30.04
C SER A 326 2.36 -5.69 30.96
N ILE A 327 1.29 -4.95 31.17
CA ILE A 327 1.22 -3.81 32.09
C ILE A 327 1.44 -4.30 33.52
N VAL A 328 0.67 -5.29 33.96
CA VAL A 328 0.77 -5.85 35.33
C VAL A 328 2.17 -6.39 35.61
N LYS A 329 2.81 -7.04 34.64
CA LYS A 329 4.18 -7.55 34.78
C LYS A 329 5.22 -6.46 34.96
N LYS A 330 5.04 -5.29 34.32
CA LYS A 330 5.94 -4.14 34.43
C LYS A 330 5.73 -3.32 35.73
N CYS A 331 4.56 -3.42 36.33
CA CYS A 331 4.22 -2.70 37.56
C CYS A 331 4.59 -3.48 38.84
N ARG A 332 5.10 -4.68 38.71
CA ARG A 332 5.60 -5.51 39.82
C ARG A 332 7.13 -5.48 39.87
#